data_01c02b5a0698b946bfc4b91005c0cb28
#
_entry.id   01c02b5a0698b946bfc4b91005c0cb28
#
_cell.length_a   1.000
_cell.length_b   1.000
_cell.length_c   1.000
_cell.angle_alpha   90.00
_cell.angle_beta   90.00
_cell.angle_gamma   90.00
#
_symmetry.space_group_name_H-M   'P 1'
#
loop_
_entity.id
_entity.type
_entity.pdbx_description
1 polymer ?
#
loop_
_entity_poly.entity_id
_entity_poly.type
_entity_poly.pdbx_seq_one_letter_code
_entity_poly.pdbx_strand_id
1 'polypeptide(L)'
;MESTILFRDRQELQSADLNNAQDFARASLDHVVRDAVEAGKGYVGFFATKTAATEVTLSAGRLYAGGAVFARNDDVVVDLFNALPLVTRKRIALVAFGQSVDTDVQPRDFLIDAQLGTTEPQSVAMESHRRCEVSSVAGTESPDPSYPATDANVTVLAYVLLDTTGIVAIEQWAATQLPNLRLVANRVTALEQWRGQISGQVDTLRTDLSALADRMLAFALKNEVVD
;
A
#
# COMPACT_ATOMS: atom_id res chain seq x y z
N MET A 1 -5.05 23.97 -4.07
CA MET A 1 -5.99 24.83 -4.82
C MET A 1 -6.44 24.04 -6.02
N GLU A 2 -7.74 23.83 -6.19
CA GLU A 2 -8.29 23.20 -7.38
C GLU A 2 -8.26 24.19 -8.54
N SER A 3 -7.81 23.73 -9.71
CA SER A 3 -7.65 24.59 -10.89
C SER A 3 -8.46 24.00 -12.06
N THR A 4 -9.02 24.89 -12.88
CA THR A 4 -9.79 24.53 -14.06
C THR A 4 -9.38 25.41 -15.22
N ILE A 5 -9.25 24.85 -16.41
CA ILE A 5 -9.04 25.63 -17.63
C ILE A 5 -10.38 26.08 -18.18
N LEU A 6 -10.50 27.36 -18.48
CA LEU A 6 -11.69 27.96 -19.10
C LEU A 6 -11.40 28.23 -20.58
N PHE A 7 -12.08 27.51 -21.46
CA PHE A 7 -12.07 27.78 -22.89
C PHE A 7 -13.08 28.85 -23.24
N ARG A 8 -12.73 29.74 -24.17
CA ARG A 8 -13.59 30.79 -24.70
C ARG A 8 -13.92 30.53 -26.15
N ASP A 9 -15.08 31.04 -26.61
CA ASP A 9 -15.44 30.97 -28.00
C ASP A 9 -14.38 31.60 -28.89
N ARG A 10 -14.02 30.90 -29.98
CA ARG A 10 -12.98 31.31 -30.95
C ARG A 10 -11.56 31.44 -30.38
N GLN A 11 -11.30 30.86 -29.18
CA GLN A 11 -9.94 30.79 -28.64
C GLN A 11 -9.15 29.73 -29.44
N GLU A 12 -7.92 30.07 -29.81
CA GLU A 12 -6.97 29.10 -30.33
C GLU A 12 -6.48 28.19 -29.18
N LEU A 13 -6.58 26.89 -29.39
CA LEU A 13 -6.15 25.89 -28.39
C LEU A 13 -4.64 25.63 -28.52
N GLN A 14 -3.93 25.74 -27.44
CA GLN A 14 -2.52 25.35 -27.35
C GLN A 14 -2.39 23.99 -26.69
N SER A 15 -1.32 23.26 -27.00
CA SER A 15 -1.01 21.96 -26.37
C SER A 15 -0.90 22.09 -24.84
N ALA A 16 -0.41 23.20 -24.34
CA ALA A 16 -0.35 23.50 -22.92
C ALA A 16 -1.74 23.51 -22.24
N ASP A 17 -2.77 24.01 -22.92
CA ASP A 17 -4.14 24.05 -22.37
C ASP A 17 -4.68 22.64 -22.13
N LEU A 18 -4.43 21.73 -23.07
CA LEU A 18 -4.88 20.33 -22.98
C LEU A 18 -4.06 19.55 -21.94
N ASN A 19 -2.74 19.73 -21.88
CA ASN A 19 -1.89 19.08 -20.91
C ASN A 19 -2.23 19.56 -19.49
N ASN A 20 -2.39 20.86 -19.29
CA ASN A 20 -2.78 21.42 -18.00
C ASN A 20 -4.14 20.91 -17.52
N ALA A 21 -5.12 20.69 -18.43
CA ALA A 21 -6.42 20.11 -18.06
C ALA A 21 -6.25 18.72 -17.45
N GLN A 22 -5.40 17.88 -18.03
CA GLN A 22 -5.10 16.55 -17.51
C GLN A 22 -4.32 16.61 -16.20
N ASP A 23 -3.34 17.51 -16.08
CA ASP A 23 -2.54 17.68 -14.87
C ASP A 23 -3.38 18.18 -13.69
N PHE A 24 -4.32 19.08 -13.92
CA PHE A 24 -5.24 19.54 -12.87
C PHE A 24 -6.16 18.43 -12.41
N ALA A 25 -6.72 17.65 -13.34
CA ALA A 25 -7.54 16.49 -12.98
C ALA A 25 -6.74 15.45 -12.16
N ARG A 26 -5.49 15.20 -12.56
CA ARG A 26 -4.58 14.31 -11.83
C ARG A 26 -4.24 14.86 -10.43
N ALA A 27 -3.94 16.15 -10.33
CA ALA A 27 -3.65 16.81 -9.06
C ALA A 27 -4.85 16.74 -8.09
N SER A 28 -6.07 16.94 -8.59
CA SER A 28 -7.29 16.80 -7.78
C SER A 28 -7.45 15.39 -7.22
N LEU A 29 -7.18 14.36 -8.04
CA LEU A 29 -7.19 12.97 -7.56
C LEU A 29 -6.10 12.71 -6.52
N ASP A 30 -4.89 13.28 -6.72
CA ASP A 30 -3.79 13.16 -5.77
C ASP A 30 -4.13 13.80 -4.41
N HIS A 31 -4.89 14.91 -4.40
CA HIS A 31 -5.41 15.50 -3.16
C HIS A 31 -6.39 14.55 -2.45
N VAL A 32 -7.34 13.97 -3.17
CA VAL A 32 -8.30 13.01 -2.59
C VAL A 32 -7.56 11.79 -2.02
N VAL A 33 -6.56 11.28 -2.74
CA VAL A 33 -5.76 10.13 -2.26
C VAL A 33 -5.00 10.49 -0.99
N ARG A 34 -4.38 11.67 -0.95
CA ARG A 34 -3.64 12.15 0.23
C ARG A 34 -4.52 12.31 1.46
N ASP A 35 -5.71 12.86 1.28
CA ASP A 35 -6.58 13.22 2.39
C ASP A 35 -7.45 12.05 2.86
N ALA A 36 -7.85 11.16 1.95
CA ALA A 36 -8.81 10.09 2.24
C ALA A 36 -8.20 8.67 2.30
N VAL A 37 -7.02 8.46 1.70
CA VAL A 37 -6.39 7.13 1.61
C VAL A 37 -5.12 7.07 2.42
N GLU A 38 -4.09 7.83 2.02
CA GLU A 38 -2.78 7.80 2.66
C GLU A 38 -1.98 9.06 2.32
N ALA A 39 -1.61 9.81 3.35
CA ALA A 39 -0.78 11.01 3.22
C ALA A 39 0.73 10.67 3.12
N GLY A 40 1.14 9.55 3.69
CA GLY A 40 2.53 9.09 3.71
C GLY A 40 2.83 8.08 2.61
N LYS A 41 3.22 6.87 3.05
CA LYS A 41 3.52 5.74 2.16
C LYS A 41 2.76 4.51 2.59
N GLY A 42 2.06 3.90 1.63
CA GLY A 42 1.35 2.66 1.85
C GLY A 42 1.19 1.86 0.56
N TYR A 43 0.82 0.60 0.67
CA TYR A 43 0.57 -0.24 -0.50
C TYR A 43 -0.66 -1.13 -0.32
N VAL A 44 -1.23 -1.54 -1.44
CA VAL A 44 -2.31 -2.53 -1.52
C VAL A 44 -1.94 -3.56 -2.58
N GLY A 45 -2.18 -4.83 -2.31
CA GLY A 45 -1.70 -5.93 -3.15
C GLY A 45 -0.27 -6.31 -2.81
N PHE A 46 0.55 -6.61 -3.81
CA PHE A 46 1.96 -7.03 -3.67
C PHE A 46 2.16 -8.17 -2.67
N PHE A 47 1.26 -9.17 -2.71
CA PHE A 47 1.41 -10.35 -1.87
C PHE A 47 2.62 -11.17 -2.31
N ALA A 48 3.55 -11.38 -1.39
CA ALA A 48 4.77 -12.12 -1.65
C ALA A 48 4.54 -13.62 -1.48
N THR A 49 4.81 -14.39 -2.52
CA THR A 49 4.66 -15.86 -2.52
C THR A 49 5.95 -16.49 -3.05
N LYS A 50 6.43 -17.52 -2.36
CA LYS A 50 7.57 -18.32 -2.84
C LYS A 50 7.13 -19.17 -4.04
N THR A 51 7.79 -18.99 -5.18
CA THR A 51 7.49 -19.73 -6.43
C THR A 51 8.58 -20.73 -6.78
N ALA A 52 9.84 -20.46 -6.39
CA ALA A 52 10.95 -21.40 -6.52
C ALA A 52 11.88 -21.31 -5.31
N ALA A 53 12.98 -22.06 -5.32
CA ALA A 53 13.94 -22.04 -4.22
C ALA A 53 14.50 -20.63 -3.94
N THR A 54 14.72 -19.83 -4.99
CA THR A 54 15.28 -18.48 -4.93
C THR A 54 14.34 -17.40 -5.46
N GLU A 55 13.13 -17.76 -5.91
CA GLU A 55 12.21 -16.80 -6.53
C GLU A 55 11.02 -16.48 -5.64
N VAL A 56 10.69 -15.21 -5.59
CA VAL A 56 9.49 -14.67 -4.97
C VAL A 56 8.65 -13.98 -6.05
N THR A 57 7.39 -14.38 -6.15
CA THR A 57 6.42 -13.64 -6.96
C THR A 57 5.64 -12.69 -6.08
N LEU A 58 5.63 -11.42 -6.47
CA LEU A 58 4.78 -10.38 -5.92
C LEU A 58 3.58 -10.19 -6.82
N SER A 59 2.38 -10.27 -6.27
CA SER A 59 1.16 -10.02 -7.05
C SER A 59 1.08 -8.56 -7.50
N ALA A 60 0.23 -8.31 -8.51
CA ALA A 60 -0.16 -6.96 -8.90
C ALA A 60 -0.58 -6.10 -7.70
N GLY A 61 -0.31 -4.79 -7.74
CA GLY A 61 -0.58 -3.92 -6.61
C GLY A 61 -0.58 -2.44 -6.93
N ARG A 62 -0.81 -1.64 -5.89
CA ARG A 62 -0.80 -0.18 -5.92
C ARG A 62 0.07 0.34 -4.79
N LEU A 63 0.95 1.26 -5.11
CA LEU A 63 1.75 2.01 -4.17
C LEU A 63 1.16 3.42 -4.05
N TYR A 64 0.94 3.86 -2.82
CA TYR A 64 0.54 5.22 -2.47
C TYR A 64 1.74 5.91 -1.86
N ALA A 65 2.16 7.04 -2.43
CA ALA A 65 3.30 7.77 -1.93
C ALA A 65 3.12 9.28 -2.19
N GLY A 66 3.10 10.08 -1.11
CA GLY A 66 2.92 11.52 -1.17
C GLY A 66 1.60 11.98 -1.80
N GLY A 67 0.54 11.17 -1.69
CA GLY A 67 -0.76 11.40 -2.33
C GLY A 67 -0.85 10.89 -3.77
N ALA A 68 0.24 10.49 -4.40
CA ALA A 68 0.22 9.92 -5.74
C ALA A 68 0.01 8.39 -5.70
N VAL A 69 -0.64 7.87 -6.76
CA VAL A 69 -0.84 6.43 -6.95
C VAL A 69 0.05 5.94 -8.08
N PHE A 70 0.84 4.91 -7.77
CA PHE A 70 1.68 4.20 -8.74
C PHE A 70 1.17 2.78 -8.89
N ALA A 71 0.92 2.37 -10.12
CA ALA A 71 0.29 1.09 -10.40
C ALA A 71 1.29 0.05 -10.91
N ARG A 72 1.09 -1.20 -10.49
CA ARG A 72 1.62 -2.39 -11.17
C ARG A 72 0.48 -3.34 -11.42
N ASN A 73 0.21 -3.61 -12.69
CA ASN A 73 -0.94 -4.41 -13.10
C ASN A 73 -0.60 -5.90 -13.24
N ASP A 74 0.69 -6.21 -13.36
CA ASP A 74 1.20 -7.55 -13.57
C ASP A 74 1.97 -8.04 -12.35
N ASP A 75 2.00 -9.35 -12.16
CA ASP A 75 2.84 -9.99 -11.16
C ASP A 75 4.32 -9.80 -11.48
N VAL A 76 5.15 -9.71 -10.45
CA VAL A 76 6.60 -9.53 -10.57
C VAL A 76 7.31 -10.68 -9.94
N VAL A 77 8.16 -11.35 -10.70
CA VAL A 77 9.09 -12.35 -10.17
C VAL A 77 10.41 -11.67 -9.81
N VAL A 78 10.81 -11.84 -8.57
CA VAL A 78 12.10 -11.37 -8.04
C VAL A 78 12.98 -12.58 -7.80
N ASP A 79 14.04 -12.72 -8.59
CA ASP A 79 15.05 -13.76 -8.38
C ASP A 79 16.11 -13.27 -7.37
N LEU A 80 16.27 -14.03 -6.29
CA LEU A 80 17.18 -13.76 -5.19
C LEU A 80 18.43 -14.67 -5.25
N PHE A 81 18.67 -15.38 -6.34
CA PHE A 81 19.81 -16.30 -6.47
C PHE A 81 21.14 -15.59 -6.19
N ASN A 82 21.36 -14.41 -6.75
CA ASN A 82 22.58 -13.63 -6.55
C ASN A 82 22.70 -13.02 -5.13
N ALA A 83 21.63 -13.06 -4.33
CA ALA A 83 21.59 -12.56 -2.98
C ALA A 83 21.76 -13.65 -1.92
N LEU A 84 21.91 -14.92 -2.32
CA LEU A 84 22.08 -16.03 -1.40
C LEU A 84 23.29 -15.81 -0.48
N PRO A 85 23.17 -16.15 0.82
CA PRO A 85 24.32 -16.12 1.74
C PRO A 85 25.29 -17.26 1.41
N LEU A 86 26.55 -17.07 1.77
CA LEU A 86 27.60 -18.07 1.53
C LEU A 86 27.70 -19.12 2.65
N VAL A 87 27.43 -18.74 3.88
CA VAL A 87 27.67 -19.57 5.07
C VAL A 87 26.48 -19.67 6.00
N THR A 88 25.78 -18.55 6.28
CA THR A 88 24.75 -18.52 7.31
C THR A 88 23.39 -18.12 6.73
N ARG A 89 22.80 -17.03 7.20
CA ARG A 89 21.48 -16.55 6.75
C ARG A 89 21.59 -15.07 6.37
N LYS A 90 20.68 -14.64 5.52
CA LYS A 90 20.56 -13.25 5.11
C LYS A 90 19.10 -12.86 5.01
N ARG A 91 18.76 -11.65 5.44
CA ARG A 91 17.42 -11.08 5.26
C ARG A 91 17.46 -10.06 4.13
N ILE A 92 16.51 -10.17 3.22
CA ILE A 92 16.34 -9.27 2.07
C ILE A 92 15.04 -8.51 2.26
N ALA A 93 15.05 -7.20 2.07
CA ALA A 93 13.83 -6.41 1.95
C ALA A 93 13.40 -6.34 0.49
N LEU A 94 12.18 -6.72 0.17
CA LEU A 94 11.52 -6.41 -1.09
C LEU A 94 10.86 -5.06 -0.94
N VAL A 95 11.24 -4.11 -1.80
CA VAL A 95 10.83 -2.72 -1.71
C VAL A 95 10.17 -2.25 -2.99
N ALA A 96 9.26 -1.30 -2.86
CA ALA A 96 8.59 -0.63 -3.97
C ALA A 96 8.87 0.86 -3.97
N PHE A 97 8.94 1.45 -5.16
CA PHE A 97 9.00 2.89 -5.36
C PHE A 97 8.21 3.30 -6.59
N GLY A 98 7.71 4.53 -6.59
CA GLY A 98 6.95 5.10 -7.69
C GLY A 98 7.85 5.84 -8.66
N GLN A 99 7.61 5.66 -9.96
CA GLN A 99 8.29 6.35 -11.02
C GLN A 99 7.30 6.82 -12.09
N SER A 100 7.50 8.03 -12.62
CA SER A 100 6.84 8.47 -13.85
C SER A 100 7.73 8.13 -15.03
N VAL A 101 7.19 7.43 -16.01
CA VAL A 101 7.92 6.98 -17.20
C VAL A 101 7.15 7.44 -18.42
N ASP A 102 7.86 8.13 -19.30
CA ASP A 102 7.34 8.54 -20.60
C ASP A 102 7.47 7.37 -21.58
N THR A 103 6.38 7.07 -22.27
CA THR A 103 6.24 5.91 -23.14
C THR A 103 5.60 6.30 -24.47
N ASP A 104 5.40 5.29 -25.33
CA ASP A 104 4.80 5.47 -26.67
C ASP A 104 5.53 6.53 -27.50
N VAL A 105 6.85 6.34 -27.68
CA VAL A 105 7.67 7.24 -28.48
C VAL A 105 7.31 7.11 -29.95
N GLN A 106 6.76 8.17 -30.53
CA GLN A 106 6.31 8.21 -31.93
C GLN A 106 6.97 9.38 -32.66
N PRO A 107 7.26 9.23 -33.98
CA PRO A 107 7.63 10.37 -34.80
C PRO A 107 6.42 11.28 -34.99
N ARG A 108 6.59 12.56 -34.73
CA ARG A 108 5.60 13.62 -34.98
C ARG A 108 6.22 14.73 -35.76
N ASP A 109 5.50 15.27 -36.73
CA ASP A 109 5.96 16.40 -37.55
C ASP A 109 5.78 17.71 -36.79
N PHE A 110 6.88 18.41 -36.58
CA PHE A 110 6.90 19.74 -35.97
C PHE A 110 7.09 20.79 -37.04
N LEU A 111 6.25 21.82 -37.01
CA LEU A 111 6.33 22.95 -37.90
C LEU A 111 7.55 23.79 -37.56
N ILE A 112 8.53 23.86 -38.47
CA ILE A 112 9.76 24.64 -38.28
C ILE A 112 9.61 26.04 -38.86
N ASP A 113 8.95 26.13 -40.03
CA ASP A 113 8.70 27.43 -40.69
C ASP A 113 7.20 27.52 -41.06
N ALA A 114 6.53 28.44 -40.36
CA ALA A 114 5.10 28.70 -40.57
C ALA A 114 4.81 29.36 -41.92
N GLN A 115 5.78 30.08 -42.50
CA GLN A 115 5.58 30.75 -43.80
C GLN A 115 5.75 29.82 -44.96
N LEU A 116 6.66 28.87 -44.84
CA LEU A 116 6.95 27.86 -45.87
C LEU A 116 6.16 26.54 -45.64
N GLY A 117 5.54 26.37 -44.48
CA GLY A 117 4.83 25.15 -44.11
C GLY A 117 5.77 23.93 -43.99
N THR A 118 7.06 24.16 -43.76
CA THR A 118 8.04 23.07 -43.60
C THR A 118 7.95 22.44 -42.23
N THR A 119 7.93 21.11 -42.20
CA THR A 119 7.91 20.29 -40.98
C THR A 119 9.13 19.42 -40.87
N GLU A 120 9.53 19.08 -39.64
CA GLU A 120 10.59 18.13 -39.33
C GLU A 120 10.05 17.06 -38.37
N PRO A 121 10.26 15.76 -38.67
CA PRO A 121 9.86 14.69 -37.75
C PRO A 121 10.78 14.63 -36.56
N GLN A 122 10.16 14.71 -35.35
CA GLN A 122 10.86 14.53 -34.07
C GLN A 122 10.23 13.36 -33.33
N SER A 123 11.07 12.53 -32.67
CA SER A 123 10.59 11.45 -31.79
C SER A 123 10.21 12.01 -30.44
N VAL A 124 8.94 11.92 -30.10
CA VAL A 124 8.39 12.40 -28.83
C VAL A 124 7.57 11.33 -28.13
N ALA A 125 7.64 11.31 -26.80
CA ALA A 125 6.78 10.47 -25.99
C ALA A 125 5.34 11.02 -26.00
N MET A 126 4.39 10.15 -26.23
CA MET A 126 2.98 10.50 -26.33
C MET A 126 2.21 10.23 -25.03
N GLU A 127 2.77 9.42 -24.14
CA GLU A 127 2.15 9.01 -22.88
C GLU A 127 3.12 9.12 -21.71
N SER A 128 2.59 9.45 -20.53
CA SER A 128 3.34 9.40 -19.27
C SER A 128 2.59 8.53 -18.27
N HIS A 129 3.23 7.47 -17.79
CA HIS A 129 2.68 6.50 -16.87
C HIS A 129 3.31 6.62 -15.49
N ARG A 130 2.47 6.62 -14.45
CA ARG A 130 2.92 6.41 -13.07
C ARG A 130 2.99 4.92 -12.79
N ARG A 131 4.20 4.39 -12.75
CA ARG A 131 4.49 2.98 -12.58
C ARG A 131 5.12 2.69 -11.23
N CYS A 132 4.72 1.57 -10.62
CA CYS A 132 5.37 1.05 -9.41
C CYS A 132 6.46 0.07 -9.83
N GLU A 133 7.70 0.36 -9.43
CA GLU A 133 8.84 -0.54 -9.61
C GLU A 133 9.16 -1.24 -8.30
N VAL A 134 9.66 -2.48 -8.44
CA VAL A 134 10.05 -3.34 -7.33
C VAL A 134 11.55 -3.60 -7.40
N SER A 135 12.18 -3.58 -6.24
CA SER A 135 13.61 -3.88 -6.09
C SER A 135 13.85 -4.68 -4.81
N SER A 136 15.07 -5.14 -4.61
CA SER A 136 15.49 -5.83 -3.41
C SER A 136 16.66 -5.13 -2.73
N VAL A 137 16.65 -5.07 -1.40
CA VAL A 137 17.73 -4.52 -0.59
C VAL A 137 18.29 -5.64 0.29
N ALA A 138 19.56 -5.98 0.09
CA ALA A 138 20.20 -7.05 0.82
C ALA A 138 20.67 -6.58 2.21
N GLY A 139 20.39 -7.38 3.23
CA GLY A 139 20.96 -7.20 4.57
C GLY A 139 22.31 -7.84 4.72
N THR A 140 22.85 -7.77 5.93
CA THR A 140 24.12 -8.41 6.30
C THR A 140 23.91 -9.89 6.60
N GLU A 141 24.85 -10.73 6.19
CA GLU A 141 24.85 -12.14 6.50
C GLU A 141 25.19 -12.38 7.98
N SER A 142 24.36 -13.18 8.66
CA SER A 142 24.50 -13.51 10.09
C SER A 142 23.68 -14.76 10.41
N PRO A 143 24.01 -15.51 11.48
CA PRO A 143 23.15 -16.60 11.97
C PRO A 143 21.74 -16.12 12.34
N ASP A 144 21.62 -14.89 12.85
CA ASP A 144 20.35 -14.20 13.12
C ASP A 144 20.38 -12.81 12.45
N PRO A 145 20.01 -12.73 11.16
CA PRO A 145 20.14 -11.49 10.40
C PRO A 145 19.08 -10.46 10.79
N SER A 146 19.54 -9.25 11.07
CA SER A 146 18.65 -8.09 11.29
C SER A 146 17.91 -7.68 10.02
N TYR A 147 16.87 -6.87 10.19
CA TYR A 147 16.17 -6.24 9.06
C TYR A 147 17.11 -5.26 8.34
N PRO A 148 17.20 -5.34 7.00
CA PRO A 148 18.01 -4.40 6.24
C PRO A 148 17.50 -2.96 6.41
N ALA A 149 18.43 -2.02 6.51
CA ALA A 149 18.10 -0.61 6.43
C ALA A 149 17.67 -0.27 4.98
N THR A 150 16.55 0.39 4.84
CA THR A 150 16.00 0.82 3.55
C THR A 150 16.00 2.34 3.45
N ASP A 151 16.11 2.85 2.22
CA ASP A 151 16.00 4.29 1.95
C ASP A 151 14.61 4.81 2.32
N ALA A 152 14.55 6.07 2.77
CA ALA A 152 13.29 6.75 3.05
C ALA A 152 12.38 6.90 1.81
N ASN A 153 12.92 6.79 0.59
CA ASN A 153 12.16 6.94 -0.64
C ASN A 153 11.46 5.65 -1.11
N VAL A 154 11.79 4.50 -0.52
CA VAL A 154 11.16 3.24 -0.85
C VAL A 154 10.14 2.81 0.21
N THR A 155 9.24 1.91 -0.16
CA THR A 155 8.26 1.29 0.74
C THR A 155 8.55 -0.20 0.82
N VAL A 156 8.72 -0.72 2.03
CA VAL A 156 8.94 -2.15 2.24
C VAL A 156 7.61 -2.89 2.01
N LEU A 157 7.67 -3.94 1.18
CA LEU A 157 6.55 -4.84 0.89
C LEU A 157 6.62 -6.12 1.72
N ALA A 158 7.79 -6.73 1.76
CA ALA A 158 8.02 -7.98 2.47
C ALA A 158 9.51 -8.13 2.83
N TYR A 159 9.78 -8.95 3.83
CA TYR A 159 11.11 -9.44 4.13
C TYR A 159 11.22 -10.92 3.79
N VAL A 160 12.33 -11.29 3.16
CA VAL A 160 12.65 -12.67 2.79
C VAL A 160 13.88 -13.12 3.56
N LEU A 161 13.74 -14.22 4.30
CA LEU A 161 14.86 -14.87 4.97
C LEU A 161 15.43 -15.93 4.03
N LEU A 162 16.71 -15.80 3.72
CA LEU A 162 17.47 -16.74 2.90
C LEU A 162 18.46 -17.54 3.77
N ASP A 163 18.67 -18.79 3.37
CA ASP A 163 19.84 -19.57 3.75
C ASP A 163 20.67 -19.93 2.49
N THR A 164 21.70 -20.77 2.64
CA THR A 164 22.57 -21.19 1.54
C THR A 164 21.85 -21.98 0.44
N THR A 165 20.65 -22.48 0.70
CA THR A 165 19.86 -23.31 -0.21
C THR A 165 18.68 -22.57 -0.85
N GLY A 166 18.30 -21.42 -0.31
CA GLY A 166 17.21 -20.59 -0.83
C GLY A 166 16.35 -19.92 0.22
N ILE A 167 15.09 -19.73 -0.11
CA ILE A 167 14.11 -19.01 0.71
C ILE A 167 13.60 -19.91 1.83
N VAL A 168 13.86 -19.49 3.08
CA VAL A 168 13.40 -20.15 4.32
C VAL A 168 12.03 -19.64 4.73
N ALA A 169 11.83 -18.31 4.71
CA ALA A 169 10.58 -17.68 5.13
C ALA A 169 10.36 -16.36 4.38
N ILE A 170 9.08 -16.02 4.23
CA ILE A 170 8.64 -14.72 3.70
C ILE A 170 7.72 -14.10 4.75
N GLU A 171 8.00 -12.86 5.11
CA GLU A 171 7.22 -12.05 6.04
C GLU A 171 6.64 -10.85 5.29
N GLN A 172 5.33 -10.83 5.08
CA GLN A 172 4.64 -9.67 4.49
C GLN A 172 4.70 -8.51 5.48
N TRP A 173 5.15 -7.32 5.03
CA TRP A 173 5.31 -6.18 5.91
C TRP A 173 3.98 -5.42 6.11
N ALA A 174 3.31 -5.71 7.22
CA ALA A 174 1.98 -5.17 7.49
C ALA A 174 1.97 -3.68 7.89
N ALA A 175 3.11 -3.11 8.33
CA ALA A 175 3.15 -1.73 8.83
C ALA A 175 2.81 -0.67 7.78
N THR A 176 3.12 -0.94 6.50
CA THR A 176 2.83 -0.06 5.36
C THR A 176 1.74 -0.61 4.44
N GLN A 177 1.16 -1.76 4.78
CA GLN A 177 0.06 -2.35 4.03
C GLN A 177 -1.26 -1.69 4.41
N LEU A 178 -1.91 -1.07 3.43
CA LEU A 178 -3.21 -0.44 3.63
C LEU A 178 -4.33 -1.49 3.58
N PRO A 179 -5.23 -1.52 4.56
CA PRO A 179 -6.40 -2.36 4.49
C PRO A 179 -7.37 -1.82 3.43
N ASN A 180 -7.88 -2.68 2.57
CA ASN A 180 -8.97 -2.29 1.70
C ASN A 180 -10.28 -2.12 2.49
N LEU A 181 -11.25 -1.36 1.94
CA LEU A 181 -12.53 -1.07 2.59
C LEU A 181 -13.28 -2.33 3.03
N ARG A 182 -13.21 -3.42 2.27
CA ARG A 182 -13.83 -4.70 2.61
C ARG A 182 -13.21 -5.30 3.88
N LEU A 183 -11.88 -5.26 4.01
CA LEU A 183 -11.19 -5.75 5.19
C LEU A 183 -11.53 -4.90 6.42
N VAL A 184 -11.60 -3.58 6.26
CA VAL A 184 -12.02 -2.65 7.32
C VAL A 184 -13.46 -2.96 7.74
N ALA A 185 -14.39 -3.11 6.80
CA ALA A 185 -15.77 -3.47 7.08
C ALA A 185 -15.88 -4.80 7.85
N ASN A 186 -15.14 -5.83 7.44
CA ASN A 186 -15.11 -7.11 8.14
C ASN A 186 -14.57 -6.98 9.58
N ARG A 187 -13.53 -6.17 9.79
CA ARG A 187 -12.99 -5.89 11.14
C ARG A 187 -13.99 -5.16 12.02
N VAL A 188 -14.69 -4.17 11.46
CA VAL A 188 -15.76 -3.44 12.18
C VAL A 188 -16.86 -4.41 12.60
N THR A 189 -17.37 -5.24 11.69
CA THR A 189 -18.39 -6.25 12.00
C THR A 189 -17.92 -7.20 13.09
N ALA A 190 -16.68 -7.70 13.04
CA ALA A 190 -16.12 -8.58 14.07
C ALA A 190 -16.03 -7.88 15.44
N LEU A 191 -15.63 -6.61 15.47
CA LEU A 191 -15.59 -5.80 16.69
C LEU A 191 -16.99 -5.56 17.28
N GLU A 192 -17.98 -5.32 16.44
CA GLU A 192 -19.37 -5.16 16.87
C GLU A 192 -19.93 -6.46 17.48
N GLN A 193 -19.65 -7.61 16.88
CA GLN A 193 -20.01 -8.91 17.42
C GLN A 193 -19.34 -9.18 18.76
N TRP A 194 -18.04 -8.91 18.86
CA TRP A 194 -17.29 -9.07 20.09
C TRP A 194 -17.85 -8.15 21.20
N ARG A 195 -18.14 -6.88 20.88
CA ARG A 195 -18.79 -5.94 21.81
C ARG A 195 -20.12 -6.47 22.31
N GLY A 196 -20.95 -7.05 21.43
CA GLY A 196 -22.21 -7.67 21.81
C GLY A 196 -22.02 -8.85 22.78
N GLN A 197 -21.03 -9.70 22.55
CA GLN A 197 -20.70 -10.83 23.43
C GLN A 197 -20.25 -10.34 24.82
N ILE A 198 -19.35 -9.36 24.88
CA ILE A 198 -18.89 -8.79 26.16
C ILE A 198 -20.04 -8.13 26.91
N SER A 199 -20.90 -7.36 26.22
CA SER A 199 -22.07 -6.76 26.83
C SER A 199 -22.98 -7.81 27.48
N GLY A 200 -23.26 -8.92 26.77
CA GLY A 200 -24.04 -10.03 27.30
C GLY A 200 -23.39 -10.71 28.53
N GLN A 201 -22.09 -10.89 28.52
CA GLN A 201 -21.35 -11.42 29.68
C GLN A 201 -21.41 -10.48 30.87
N VAL A 202 -21.28 -9.17 30.66
CA VAL A 202 -21.40 -8.15 31.74
C VAL A 202 -22.81 -8.16 32.34
N ASP A 203 -23.83 -8.27 31.51
CA ASP A 203 -25.22 -8.32 32.00
C ASP A 203 -25.49 -9.60 32.83
N THR A 204 -24.94 -10.74 32.36
CA THR A 204 -25.01 -11.99 33.14
C THR A 204 -24.31 -11.86 34.49
N LEU A 205 -23.08 -11.37 34.51
CA LEU A 205 -22.33 -11.14 35.75
C LEU A 205 -23.04 -10.19 36.70
N ARG A 206 -23.68 -9.14 36.18
CA ARG A 206 -24.47 -8.19 36.95
C ARG A 206 -25.69 -8.86 37.60
N THR A 207 -26.35 -9.74 36.84
CA THR A 207 -27.48 -10.51 37.35
C THR A 207 -27.05 -11.49 38.44
N ASP A 208 -25.95 -12.21 38.23
CA ASP A 208 -25.38 -13.16 39.19
C ASP A 208 -24.93 -12.46 40.46
N LEU A 209 -24.34 -11.28 40.36
CA LEU A 209 -23.90 -10.45 41.48
C LEU A 209 -25.11 -9.97 42.30
N SER A 210 -26.19 -9.54 41.64
CA SER A 210 -27.43 -9.17 42.28
C SER A 210 -28.06 -10.33 43.08
N ALA A 211 -28.14 -11.52 42.42
CA ALA A 211 -28.66 -12.72 43.08
C ALA A 211 -27.80 -13.16 44.28
N LEU A 212 -26.47 -13.01 44.20
CA LEU A 212 -25.57 -13.27 45.31
C LEU A 212 -25.78 -12.29 46.45
N ALA A 213 -25.94 -10.99 46.16
CA ALA A 213 -26.23 -9.96 47.15
C ALA A 213 -27.55 -10.25 47.92
N ASP A 214 -28.61 -10.65 47.20
CA ASP A 214 -29.90 -11.01 47.79
C ASP A 214 -29.77 -12.23 48.70
N ARG A 215 -29.00 -13.24 48.30
CA ARG A 215 -28.71 -14.42 49.12
C ARG A 215 -27.93 -14.09 50.37
N MET A 216 -26.95 -13.22 50.30
CA MET A 216 -26.18 -12.74 51.47
C MET A 216 -27.07 -11.97 52.43
N LEU A 217 -27.94 -11.09 51.92
CA LEU A 217 -28.89 -10.35 52.74
C LEU A 217 -29.87 -11.27 53.47
N ALA A 218 -30.42 -12.27 52.75
CA ALA A 218 -31.31 -13.28 53.34
C ALA A 218 -30.62 -14.13 54.44
N PHE A 219 -29.33 -14.44 54.23
CA PHE A 219 -28.54 -15.15 55.23
C PHE A 219 -28.26 -14.30 56.48
N ALA A 220 -27.93 -13.01 56.29
CA ALA A 220 -27.72 -12.09 57.41
C ALA A 220 -28.98 -11.92 58.26
N LEU A 221 -30.14 -11.69 57.62
CA LEU A 221 -31.44 -11.57 58.31
C LEU A 221 -31.85 -12.84 59.07
N LYS A 222 -31.48 -14.01 58.56
CA LYS A 222 -31.78 -15.30 59.23
C LYS A 222 -30.94 -15.48 60.50
N ASN A 223 -29.74 -14.95 60.57
CA ASN A 223 -28.86 -15.03 61.71
C ASN A 223 -29.21 -13.99 62.82
N GLU A 224 -29.81 -12.84 62.46
CA GLU A 224 -30.29 -11.85 63.44
C GLU A 224 -31.55 -12.30 64.15
N VAL A 225 -32.32 -13.27 63.70
CA VAL A 225 -33.55 -13.75 64.31
C VAL A 225 -33.28 -14.90 65.31
N VAL A 226 -32.02 -15.35 65.48
CA VAL A 226 -31.63 -16.49 66.31
C VAL A 226 -31.00 -16.04 67.64
N ASP A 227 -30.76 -14.75 67.87
CA ASP A 227 -30.37 -14.13 69.18
C ASP A 227 -31.61 -13.47 69.88
#